data_b113b39491b69c7830007efe52eedb3a
#
_entry.id   b113b39491b69c7830007efe52eedb3a
#
_cell.length_a   1.000
_cell.length_b   1.000
_cell.length_c   1.000
_cell.angle_alpha   90.00
_cell.angle_beta   90.00
_cell.angle_gamma   90.00
#
_symmetry.space_group_name_H-M   'P 1'
#
loop_
_entity.id
_entity.type
_entity.pdbx_description
1 polymer ?
#
loop_
_entity_poly.entity_id
_entity_poly.type
_entity_poly.pdbx_seq_one_letter_code
_entity_poly.pdbx_strand_id
1 'polypeptide(L)'
;VLSQVDSSVGGKTAINSPHGKNLIGAFYQPSLVLADLGSLATLDPREFRAGYAEVAKYGVIDDEPFFHWLEKNHADVFARGDGLTHAIATSCRSKASIVARDETEQGDRALLNLGHTFGHAFEALTHYDTPRLNHGEGVAIGMACALRFSAYLGYCASDDAARVEAHLKSVGLPSRIRNISNWNFTAEQILDAMYQDKKVERGALTFILARGIGQSFIAKGVSGEMVLSFLKDELGR
;
A
#
# COMPACT_ATOMS: atom_id res chain seq x y z
N VAL A 1 -9.60 9.93 5.07
CA VAL A 1 -9.61 9.11 3.84
C VAL A 1 -9.30 7.67 4.16
N LEU A 2 -8.14 7.37 4.77
CA LEU A 2 -7.68 6.00 5.06
C LEU A 2 -8.78 5.12 5.69
N SER A 3 -9.39 5.59 6.78
CA SER A 3 -10.46 4.84 7.46
C SER A 3 -11.68 4.58 6.57
N GLN A 4 -12.01 5.53 5.69
CA GLN A 4 -13.18 5.42 4.81
C GLN A 4 -12.98 4.43 3.67
N VAL A 5 -11.78 4.38 3.09
CA VAL A 5 -11.50 3.53 1.92
C VAL A 5 -10.92 2.16 2.30
N ASP A 6 -10.38 2.01 3.50
CA ASP A 6 -9.69 0.79 3.91
C ASP A 6 -10.25 0.18 5.20
N SER A 7 -9.94 0.70 6.37
CA SER A 7 -10.17 0.00 7.64
C SER A 7 -11.65 -0.22 7.98
N SER A 8 -12.57 0.60 7.49
CA SER A 8 -14.01 0.44 7.72
C SER A 8 -14.65 -0.71 6.92
N VAL A 9 -14.00 -1.19 5.87
CA VAL A 9 -14.51 -2.25 4.99
C VAL A 9 -13.71 -3.54 5.20
N GLY A 10 -14.40 -4.66 5.31
CA GLY A 10 -13.76 -5.99 5.28
C GLY A 10 -13.61 -6.68 6.63
N GLY A 11 -14.20 -6.14 7.71
CA GLY A 11 -14.44 -6.87 8.95
C GLY A 11 -13.22 -7.27 9.77
N LYS A 12 -12.03 -6.72 9.52
CA LYS A 12 -10.85 -6.91 10.39
C LYS A 12 -10.96 -5.98 11.59
N THR A 13 -11.53 -6.46 12.69
CA THR A 13 -11.84 -5.67 13.90
C THR A 13 -10.77 -5.82 14.98
N ALA A 14 -9.50 -5.83 14.60
CA ALA A 14 -8.41 -6.07 15.53
C ALA A 14 -7.86 -4.78 16.15
N ILE A 15 -7.39 -4.88 17.41
CA ILE A 15 -6.73 -3.82 18.15
C ILE A 15 -5.28 -4.21 18.49
N ASN A 16 -4.46 -3.19 18.66
CA ASN A 16 -3.08 -3.34 19.08
C ASN A 16 -3.00 -3.60 20.59
N SER A 17 -2.00 -4.37 21.01
CA SER A 17 -1.65 -4.61 22.40
C SER A 17 -0.18 -4.29 22.65
N PRO A 18 0.28 -4.23 23.92
CA PRO A 18 1.71 -4.08 24.23
C PRO A 18 2.58 -5.22 23.65
N HIS A 19 1.99 -6.35 23.28
CA HIS A 19 2.69 -7.53 22.76
C HIS A 19 2.73 -7.59 21.23
N GLY A 20 2.03 -6.69 20.52
CA GLY A 20 2.05 -6.60 19.06
C GLY A 20 0.79 -6.00 18.44
N LYS A 21 0.87 -5.74 17.14
CA LYS A 21 -0.23 -5.20 16.34
C LYS A 21 -1.29 -6.28 16.06
N ASN A 22 -2.56 -5.89 16.08
CA ASN A 22 -3.70 -6.70 15.63
C ASN A 22 -3.84 -8.08 16.32
N LEU A 23 -3.39 -8.23 17.56
CA LEU A 23 -3.41 -9.51 18.27
C LEU A 23 -4.77 -9.86 18.88
N ILE A 24 -5.64 -8.88 19.09
CA ILE A 24 -6.94 -9.05 19.73
C ILE A 24 -8.02 -8.57 18.79
N GLY A 25 -8.86 -9.47 18.28
CA GLY A 25 -9.92 -9.14 17.35
C GLY A 25 -10.49 -10.37 16.64
N ALA A 26 -11.38 -10.12 15.70
CA ALA A 26 -12.04 -11.17 14.90
C ALA A 26 -12.33 -10.65 13.49
N PHE A 27 -12.63 -11.57 12.57
CA PHE A 27 -13.29 -11.23 11.32
C PHE A 27 -14.79 -11.08 11.61
N TYR A 28 -15.30 -9.85 11.56
CA TYR A 28 -16.72 -9.58 11.79
C TYR A 28 -17.19 -8.44 10.90
N GLN A 29 -18.06 -8.75 9.94
CA GLN A 29 -18.52 -7.76 8.97
C GLN A 29 -19.48 -6.75 9.60
N PRO A 30 -19.37 -5.45 9.27
CA PRO A 30 -20.33 -4.44 9.70
C PRO A 30 -21.68 -4.62 8.97
N SER A 31 -22.78 -4.36 9.68
CA SER A 31 -24.10 -4.31 9.05
C SER A 31 -24.29 -3.10 8.14
N LEU A 32 -23.55 -2.02 8.40
CA LEU A 32 -23.55 -0.78 7.63
C LEU A 32 -22.19 -0.09 7.78
N VAL A 33 -21.67 0.44 6.69
CA VAL A 33 -20.54 1.37 6.69
C VAL A 33 -21.05 2.74 6.25
N LEU A 34 -20.97 3.73 7.13
CA LEU A 34 -21.34 5.12 6.85
C LEU A 34 -20.06 5.97 6.82
N ALA A 35 -19.75 6.57 5.67
CA ALA A 35 -18.62 7.46 5.49
C ALA A 35 -19.12 8.91 5.29
N ASP A 36 -19.03 9.71 6.34
CA ASP A 36 -19.31 11.15 6.24
C ASP A 36 -18.07 11.87 5.66
N LEU A 37 -18.19 12.34 4.41
CA LEU A 37 -17.12 13.07 3.74
C LEU A 37 -16.89 14.46 4.33
N GLY A 38 -17.88 15.05 4.99
CA GLY A 38 -17.73 16.33 5.69
C GLY A 38 -16.67 16.27 6.79
N SER A 39 -16.45 15.10 7.41
CA SER A 39 -15.41 14.89 8.40
C SER A 39 -13.99 15.10 7.86
N LEU A 40 -13.80 15.02 6.55
CA LEU A 40 -12.50 15.24 5.90
C LEU A 40 -12.13 16.73 5.79
N ALA A 41 -13.09 17.64 6.05
CA ALA A 41 -12.84 19.09 5.92
C ALA A 41 -11.71 19.59 6.84
N THR A 42 -11.58 18.99 8.03
CA THR A 42 -10.58 19.36 9.03
C THR A 42 -9.35 18.44 9.05
N LEU A 43 -9.31 17.43 8.17
CA LEU A 43 -8.20 16.49 8.11
C LEU A 43 -6.91 17.20 7.64
N ASP A 44 -5.82 16.96 8.37
CA ASP A 44 -4.49 17.46 7.99
C ASP A 44 -4.12 17.05 6.57
N PRO A 45 -3.52 17.94 5.75
CA PRO A 45 -3.16 17.66 4.38
C PRO A 45 -2.20 16.46 4.21
N ARG A 46 -1.30 16.21 5.17
CA ARG A 46 -0.40 15.04 5.14
C ARG A 46 -1.18 13.76 5.35
N GLU A 47 -2.12 13.74 6.30
CA GLU A 47 -2.99 12.59 6.56
C GLU A 47 -3.98 12.35 5.41
N PHE A 48 -4.43 13.41 4.73
CA PHE A 48 -5.24 13.26 3.53
C PHE A 48 -4.45 12.56 2.42
N ARG A 49 -3.21 13.02 2.16
CA ARG A 49 -2.31 12.37 1.18
C ARG A 49 -2.01 10.92 1.56
N ALA A 50 -1.72 10.65 2.83
CA ALA A 50 -1.49 9.29 3.32
C ALA A 50 -2.68 8.38 3.01
N GLY A 51 -3.91 8.83 3.27
CA GLY A 51 -5.10 8.08 2.91
C GLY A 51 -5.29 7.90 1.40
N TYR A 52 -4.84 8.86 0.59
CA TYR A 52 -4.89 8.77 -0.87
C TYR A 52 -3.96 7.68 -1.43
N ALA A 53 -2.88 7.34 -0.75
CA ALA A 53 -2.04 6.20 -1.15
C ALA A 53 -2.86 4.90 -1.25
N GLU A 54 -3.79 4.69 -0.30
CA GLU A 54 -4.70 3.54 -0.34
C GLU A 54 -5.74 3.63 -1.46
N VAL A 55 -6.19 4.84 -1.82
CA VAL A 55 -7.05 5.06 -3.00
C VAL A 55 -6.32 4.65 -4.28
N ALA A 56 -5.08 5.13 -4.47
CA ALA A 56 -4.26 4.81 -5.64
C ALA A 56 -3.96 3.30 -5.73
N LYS A 57 -3.78 2.64 -4.58
CA LYS A 57 -3.52 1.21 -4.50
C LYS A 57 -4.61 0.38 -5.17
N TYR A 58 -5.90 0.72 -5.02
CA TYR A 58 -6.98 -0.03 -5.66
C TYR A 58 -6.88 0.00 -7.18
N GLY A 59 -6.54 1.14 -7.76
CA GLY A 59 -6.32 1.23 -9.19
C GLY A 59 -5.15 0.37 -9.68
N VAL A 60 -4.09 0.27 -8.88
CA VAL A 60 -2.91 -0.55 -9.23
C VAL A 60 -3.17 -2.05 -9.03
N ILE A 61 -4.06 -2.44 -8.09
CA ILE A 61 -4.35 -3.86 -7.82
C ILE A 61 -5.09 -4.51 -8.98
N ASP A 62 -6.28 -3.99 -9.34
CA ASP A 62 -7.18 -4.68 -10.28
C ASP A 62 -8.07 -3.73 -11.13
N ASP A 63 -7.82 -2.41 -11.11
CA ASP A 63 -8.65 -1.42 -11.81
C ASP A 63 -7.80 -0.35 -12.51
N GLU A 64 -7.17 -0.71 -13.64
CA GLU A 64 -6.40 0.25 -14.45
C GLU A 64 -7.24 1.45 -14.93
N PRO A 65 -8.51 1.31 -15.37
CA PRO A 65 -9.37 2.43 -15.68
C PRO A 65 -9.51 3.43 -14.54
N PHE A 66 -9.64 2.95 -13.30
CA PHE A 66 -9.68 3.80 -12.13
C PHE A 66 -8.34 4.50 -11.87
N PHE A 67 -7.22 3.80 -12.03
CA PHE A 67 -5.89 4.44 -11.92
C PHE A 67 -5.73 5.56 -12.96
N HIS A 68 -6.11 5.31 -14.20
CA HIS A 68 -6.09 6.32 -15.26
C HIS A 68 -7.02 7.52 -14.96
N TRP A 69 -8.19 7.26 -14.36
CA TRP A 69 -9.07 8.32 -13.91
C TRP A 69 -8.42 9.17 -12.81
N LEU A 70 -7.74 8.54 -11.83
CA LEU A 70 -7.02 9.23 -10.77
C LEU A 70 -5.90 10.13 -11.31
N GLU A 71 -5.15 9.67 -12.31
CA GLU A 71 -4.11 10.49 -12.97
C GLU A 71 -4.67 11.80 -13.51
N LYS A 72 -5.89 11.79 -14.03
CA LYS A 72 -6.54 12.97 -14.64
C LYS A 72 -7.29 13.84 -13.63
N ASN A 73 -7.80 13.24 -12.56
CA ASN A 73 -8.77 13.90 -11.68
C ASN A 73 -8.27 14.10 -10.24
N HIS A 74 -7.00 13.75 -9.94
CA HIS A 74 -6.47 13.90 -8.57
C HIS A 74 -6.60 15.33 -8.04
N ALA A 75 -6.49 16.36 -8.89
CA ALA A 75 -6.63 17.74 -8.46
C ALA A 75 -8.04 18.01 -7.85
N ASP A 76 -9.10 17.47 -8.46
CA ASP A 76 -10.47 17.59 -7.94
C ASP A 76 -10.67 16.77 -6.65
N VAL A 77 -10.03 15.58 -6.56
CA VAL A 77 -10.02 14.79 -5.32
C VAL A 77 -9.40 15.58 -4.17
N PHE A 78 -8.27 16.24 -4.41
CA PHE A 78 -7.57 17.03 -3.39
C PHE A 78 -8.28 18.37 -3.10
N ALA A 79 -8.99 18.93 -4.06
CA ALA A 79 -9.89 20.08 -3.86
C ALA A 79 -11.16 19.71 -3.07
N ARG A 80 -11.38 18.40 -2.78
CA ARG A 80 -12.56 17.86 -2.10
C ARG A 80 -13.86 18.11 -2.87
N GLY A 81 -13.76 18.11 -4.21
CA GLY A 81 -14.88 18.15 -5.13
C GLY A 81 -15.57 16.80 -5.31
N ASP A 82 -16.39 16.68 -6.36
CA ASP A 82 -17.12 15.44 -6.68
C ASP A 82 -16.19 14.25 -6.91
N GLY A 83 -14.96 14.51 -7.38
CA GLY A 83 -13.92 13.50 -7.55
C GLY A 83 -13.57 12.78 -6.25
N LEU A 84 -13.65 13.44 -5.10
CA LEU A 84 -13.41 12.79 -3.81
C LEU A 84 -14.47 11.72 -3.51
N THR A 85 -15.74 12.04 -3.75
CA THR A 85 -16.85 11.09 -3.58
C THR A 85 -16.69 9.89 -4.51
N HIS A 86 -16.34 10.14 -5.77
CA HIS A 86 -16.08 9.07 -6.75
C HIS A 86 -14.91 8.17 -6.32
N ALA A 87 -13.79 8.77 -5.91
CA ALA A 87 -12.60 8.04 -5.48
C ALA A 87 -12.88 7.13 -4.26
N ILE A 88 -13.55 7.66 -3.23
CA ILE A 88 -13.91 6.89 -2.03
C ILE A 88 -14.91 5.76 -2.37
N ALA A 89 -15.96 6.07 -3.12
CA ALA A 89 -16.98 5.08 -3.47
C ALA A 89 -16.39 3.95 -4.34
N THR A 90 -15.50 4.27 -5.28
CA THR A 90 -14.82 3.27 -6.13
C THR A 90 -13.87 2.41 -5.29
N SER A 91 -13.07 2.99 -4.41
CA SER A 91 -12.20 2.25 -3.49
C SER A 91 -12.99 1.29 -2.59
N CYS A 92 -14.10 1.75 -2.01
CA CYS A 92 -14.97 0.90 -1.19
C CYS A 92 -15.56 -0.26 -1.99
N ARG A 93 -16.02 -0.03 -3.23
CA ARG A 93 -16.52 -1.09 -4.11
C ARG A 93 -15.44 -2.10 -4.47
N SER A 94 -14.24 -1.64 -4.82
CA SER A 94 -13.10 -2.52 -5.11
C SER A 94 -12.77 -3.40 -3.90
N LYS A 95 -12.60 -2.80 -2.72
CA LYS A 95 -12.34 -3.56 -1.50
C LYS A 95 -13.46 -4.55 -1.18
N ALA A 96 -14.72 -4.13 -1.24
CA ALA A 96 -15.86 -4.99 -0.96
C ALA A 96 -15.91 -6.18 -1.93
N SER A 97 -15.61 -5.97 -3.21
CA SER A 97 -15.53 -7.04 -4.22
C SER A 97 -14.44 -8.06 -3.88
N ILE A 98 -13.25 -7.59 -3.48
CA ILE A 98 -12.14 -8.48 -3.09
C ILE A 98 -12.49 -9.25 -1.82
N VAL A 99 -13.04 -8.58 -0.80
CA VAL A 99 -13.46 -9.20 0.46
C VAL A 99 -14.59 -10.24 0.25
N ALA A 100 -15.52 -9.96 -0.65
CA ALA A 100 -16.60 -10.90 -0.96
C ALA A 100 -16.10 -12.21 -1.59
N ARG A 101 -14.95 -12.18 -2.30
CA ARG A 101 -14.32 -13.38 -2.85
C ARG A 101 -13.46 -14.14 -1.82
N ASP A 102 -12.97 -13.44 -0.80
CA ASP A 102 -12.07 -14.01 0.21
C ASP A 102 -12.18 -13.25 1.53
N GLU A 103 -13.18 -13.63 2.34
CA GLU A 103 -13.48 -12.94 3.59
C GLU A 103 -12.34 -13.05 4.63
N THR A 104 -11.68 -14.22 4.70
CA THR A 104 -10.71 -14.57 5.75
C THR A 104 -9.24 -14.46 5.34
N GLU A 105 -8.96 -13.89 4.14
CA GLU A 105 -7.60 -13.65 3.64
C GLU A 105 -6.76 -14.93 3.46
N GLN A 106 -7.35 -15.92 2.78
CA GLN A 106 -6.66 -17.15 2.41
C GLN A 106 -6.21 -17.19 0.94
N GLY A 107 -6.59 -16.19 0.15
CA GLY A 107 -6.34 -16.09 -1.29
C GLY A 107 -6.26 -14.66 -1.78
N ASP A 108 -7.22 -14.26 -2.63
CA ASP A 108 -7.24 -12.98 -3.37
C ASP A 108 -7.19 -11.73 -2.47
N ARG A 109 -7.68 -11.81 -1.25
CA ARG A 109 -7.63 -10.68 -0.32
C ARG A 109 -6.19 -10.27 0.02
N ALA A 110 -5.23 -11.16 -0.12
CA ALA A 110 -3.82 -10.82 0.03
C ALA A 110 -3.35 -9.75 -0.96
N LEU A 111 -4.02 -9.57 -2.12
CA LEU A 111 -3.71 -8.51 -3.09
C LEU A 111 -3.80 -7.10 -2.48
N LEU A 112 -4.67 -6.91 -1.46
CA LEU A 112 -4.78 -5.65 -0.72
C LEU A 112 -3.47 -5.25 -0.01
N ASN A 113 -2.52 -6.18 0.14
CA ASN A 113 -1.21 -5.93 0.72
C ASN A 113 -0.16 -5.48 -0.33
N LEU A 114 -0.57 -5.01 -1.53
CA LEU A 114 0.36 -4.39 -2.47
C LEU A 114 1.13 -3.24 -1.80
N GLY A 115 2.45 -3.30 -1.85
CA GLY A 115 3.34 -2.33 -1.19
C GLY A 115 3.60 -2.59 0.29
N HIS A 116 2.74 -3.34 0.98
CA HIS A 116 2.85 -3.51 2.44
C HIS A 116 4.08 -4.28 2.89
N THR A 117 4.59 -5.23 2.10
CA THR A 117 5.83 -5.96 2.47
C THR A 117 7.02 -5.01 2.62
N PHE A 118 7.16 -4.05 1.70
CA PHE A 118 8.16 -3.00 1.81
C PHE A 118 7.77 -1.96 2.86
N GLY A 119 6.53 -1.46 2.82
CA GLY A 119 6.02 -0.42 3.71
C GLY A 119 6.17 -0.79 5.19
N HIS A 120 5.74 -1.98 5.59
CA HIS A 120 5.86 -2.46 6.98
C HIS A 120 7.32 -2.58 7.43
N ALA A 121 8.23 -3.03 6.55
CA ALA A 121 9.65 -3.05 6.88
C ALA A 121 10.18 -1.63 7.13
N PHE A 122 9.76 -0.63 6.35
CA PHE A 122 10.14 0.76 6.56
C PHE A 122 9.54 1.33 7.85
N GLU A 123 8.25 1.04 8.15
CA GLU A 123 7.60 1.44 9.39
C GLU A 123 8.30 0.81 10.61
N ALA A 124 8.66 -0.47 10.56
CA ALA A 124 9.35 -1.16 11.64
C ALA A 124 10.74 -0.55 11.89
N LEU A 125 11.52 -0.30 10.85
CA LEU A 125 12.85 0.32 10.95
C LEU A 125 12.80 1.77 11.43
N THR A 126 11.70 2.48 11.16
CA THR A 126 11.46 3.82 11.71
C THR A 126 10.77 3.78 13.09
N HIS A 127 10.62 2.59 13.70
CA HIS A 127 9.97 2.38 15.00
C HIS A 127 8.54 2.91 15.06
N TYR A 128 7.82 2.86 13.91
CA TYR A 128 6.46 3.40 13.77
C TYR A 128 6.34 4.88 14.17
N ASP A 129 7.44 5.64 14.01
CA ASP A 129 7.48 7.08 14.27
C ASP A 129 6.71 7.82 13.16
N THR A 130 5.43 8.10 13.41
CA THR A 130 4.52 8.75 12.46
C THR A 130 5.01 10.11 11.94
N PRO A 131 5.62 10.99 12.74
CA PRO A 131 6.31 12.19 12.25
C PRO A 131 7.34 11.88 11.16
N ARG A 132 8.07 10.79 11.28
CA ARG A 132 9.12 10.38 10.34
C ARG A 132 8.55 9.68 9.09
N LEU A 133 7.63 8.76 9.27
CA LEU A 133 6.96 7.98 8.23
C LEU A 133 5.58 7.56 8.70
N ASN A 134 4.50 8.11 8.12
CA ASN A 134 3.18 7.59 8.41
C ASN A 134 2.85 6.39 7.51
N HIS A 135 1.80 5.65 7.87
CA HIS A 135 1.43 4.41 7.18
C HIS A 135 1.24 4.60 5.67
N GLY A 136 0.46 5.60 5.25
CA GLY A 136 0.19 5.83 3.83
C GLY A 136 1.43 6.24 3.03
N GLU A 137 2.37 6.96 3.63
CA GLU A 137 3.67 7.25 3.03
C GLU A 137 4.49 5.96 2.86
N GLY A 138 4.49 5.09 3.88
CA GLY A 138 5.09 3.76 3.81
C GLY A 138 4.50 2.90 2.70
N VAL A 139 3.16 2.89 2.58
CA VAL A 139 2.44 2.18 1.49
C VAL A 139 2.78 2.77 0.13
N ALA A 140 2.85 4.10 -0.02
CA ALA A 140 3.20 4.74 -1.29
C ALA A 140 4.61 4.37 -1.76
N ILE A 141 5.63 4.48 -0.88
CA ILE A 141 7.00 4.05 -1.17
C ILE A 141 7.02 2.55 -1.48
N GLY A 142 6.33 1.75 -0.68
CA GLY A 142 6.27 0.30 -0.83
C GLY A 142 5.60 -0.13 -2.14
N MET A 143 4.52 0.53 -2.55
CA MET A 143 3.85 0.28 -3.83
C MET A 143 4.78 0.62 -5.02
N ALA A 144 5.46 1.77 -4.96
CA ALA A 144 6.44 2.14 -5.97
C ALA A 144 7.61 1.14 -6.02
N CYS A 145 8.10 0.65 -4.86
CA CYS A 145 9.09 -0.42 -4.79
C CYS A 145 8.57 -1.73 -5.39
N ALA A 146 7.32 -2.11 -5.09
CA ALA A 146 6.72 -3.34 -5.62
C ALA A 146 6.63 -3.32 -7.15
N LEU A 147 6.25 -2.18 -7.76
CA LEU A 147 6.22 -2.03 -9.22
C LEU A 147 7.63 -2.07 -9.82
N ARG A 148 8.61 -1.35 -9.24
CA ARG A 148 9.99 -1.41 -9.70
C ARG A 148 10.61 -2.80 -9.53
N PHE A 149 10.28 -3.49 -8.45
CA PHE A 149 10.71 -4.87 -8.24
C PHE A 149 10.05 -5.82 -9.24
N SER A 150 8.78 -5.60 -9.60
CA SER A 150 8.11 -6.33 -10.67
C SER A 150 8.81 -6.14 -12.02
N ALA A 151 9.20 -4.91 -12.34
CA ALA A 151 9.97 -4.61 -13.55
C ALA A 151 11.39 -5.22 -13.51
N TYR A 152 12.07 -5.16 -12.35
CA TYR A 152 13.37 -5.79 -12.14
C TYR A 152 13.34 -7.30 -12.37
N LEU A 153 12.25 -7.96 -11.97
CA LEU A 153 12.01 -9.39 -12.19
C LEU A 153 11.46 -9.72 -13.59
N GLY A 154 11.20 -8.72 -14.43
CA GLY A 154 10.67 -8.90 -15.77
C GLY A 154 9.17 -9.22 -15.84
N TYR A 155 8.40 -8.96 -14.78
CA TYR A 155 6.96 -9.21 -14.76
C TYR A 155 6.15 -8.09 -15.42
N CYS A 156 6.59 -6.83 -15.36
CA CYS A 156 5.92 -5.70 -16.00
C CYS A 156 6.93 -4.80 -16.73
N ALA A 157 6.40 -3.87 -17.53
CA ALA A 157 7.21 -2.86 -18.19
C ALA A 157 7.73 -1.82 -17.16
N SER A 158 8.94 -1.30 -17.39
CA SER A 158 9.49 -0.20 -16.57
C SER A 158 8.62 1.06 -16.63
N ASP A 159 7.90 1.27 -17.72
CA ASP A 159 7.01 2.41 -17.92
C ASP A 159 5.83 2.38 -16.96
N ASP A 160 5.29 1.19 -16.62
CA ASP A 160 4.23 1.07 -15.60
C ASP A 160 4.71 1.51 -14.22
N ALA A 161 5.91 1.07 -13.84
CA ALA A 161 6.52 1.49 -12.58
C ALA A 161 6.80 3.01 -12.56
N ALA A 162 7.29 3.57 -13.66
CA ALA A 162 7.54 5.00 -13.80
C ALA A 162 6.22 5.81 -13.75
N ARG A 163 5.14 5.31 -14.35
CA ARG A 163 3.82 5.94 -14.37
C ARG A 163 3.23 6.01 -12.96
N VAL A 164 3.28 4.90 -12.20
CA VAL A 164 2.83 4.89 -10.80
C VAL A 164 3.67 5.85 -9.95
N GLU A 165 5.00 5.83 -10.08
CA GLU A 165 5.88 6.74 -9.36
C GLU A 165 5.58 8.21 -9.69
N ALA A 166 5.35 8.55 -10.96
CA ALA A 166 5.00 9.89 -11.40
C ALA A 166 3.68 10.37 -10.78
N HIS A 167 2.67 9.49 -10.77
CA HIS A 167 1.38 9.81 -10.14
C HIS A 167 1.51 10.07 -8.64
N LEU A 168 2.23 9.22 -7.90
CA LEU A 168 2.47 9.44 -6.46
C LEU A 168 3.17 10.77 -6.19
N LYS A 169 4.18 11.11 -6.99
CA LYS A 169 4.87 12.41 -6.90
C LYS A 169 3.95 13.59 -7.21
N SER A 170 3.07 13.47 -8.21
CA SER A 170 2.16 14.56 -8.59
C SER A 170 1.20 14.95 -7.48
N VAL A 171 0.87 14.03 -6.59
CA VAL A 171 0.02 14.27 -5.40
C VAL A 171 0.82 14.55 -4.13
N GLY A 172 2.14 14.67 -4.22
CA GLY A 172 3.00 14.98 -3.09
C GLY A 172 3.26 13.80 -2.14
N LEU A 173 3.09 12.56 -2.61
CA LEU A 173 3.46 11.35 -1.89
C LEU A 173 4.91 10.96 -2.17
N PRO A 174 5.65 10.45 -1.16
CA PRO A 174 6.98 9.91 -1.37
C PRO A 174 6.90 8.61 -2.19
N SER A 175 7.90 8.33 -3.01
CA SER A 175 7.96 7.16 -3.89
C SER A 175 9.31 6.43 -3.84
N ARG A 176 10.27 6.95 -3.10
CA ARG A 176 11.61 6.39 -2.95
C ARG A 176 12.00 6.24 -1.49
N ILE A 177 12.81 5.23 -1.17
CA ILE A 177 13.30 4.98 0.20
C ILE A 177 14.03 6.21 0.74
N ARG A 178 14.82 6.92 -0.08
CA ARG A 178 15.54 8.16 0.30
C ARG A 178 14.62 9.34 0.64
N ASN A 179 13.32 9.26 0.36
CA ASN A 179 12.38 10.29 0.79
C ASN A 179 12.03 10.17 2.28
N ILE A 180 12.37 9.04 2.93
CA ILE A 180 12.17 8.86 4.37
C ILE A 180 13.24 9.67 5.11
N SER A 181 12.81 10.55 6.00
CA SER A 181 13.72 11.42 6.76
C SER A 181 14.73 10.62 7.58
N ASN A 182 16.00 11.06 7.57
CA ASN A 182 17.09 10.43 8.31
C ASN A 182 17.24 8.92 8.03
N TRP A 183 16.98 8.50 6.79
CA TRP A 183 17.17 7.10 6.39
C TRP A 183 18.65 6.73 6.40
N ASN A 184 19.02 5.73 7.17
CA ASN A 184 20.40 5.23 7.33
C ASN A 184 20.49 3.71 7.42
N PHE A 185 19.42 3.00 7.05
CA PHE A 185 19.38 1.53 7.09
C PHE A 185 19.90 0.93 5.79
N THR A 186 20.57 -0.22 5.92
CA THR A 186 21.14 -0.99 4.80
C THR A 186 20.08 -1.88 4.15
N ALA A 187 20.38 -2.42 2.98
CA ALA A 187 19.55 -3.39 2.28
C ALA A 187 19.34 -4.67 3.12
N GLU A 188 20.36 -5.11 3.84
CA GLU A 188 20.30 -6.26 4.73
C GLU A 188 19.32 -6.02 5.88
N GLN A 189 19.36 -4.85 6.51
CA GLN A 189 18.43 -4.50 7.59
C GLN A 189 16.98 -4.43 7.11
N ILE A 190 16.75 -3.92 5.88
CA ILE A 190 15.40 -3.92 5.29
C ILE A 190 14.92 -5.36 5.07
N LEU A 191 15.77 -6.20 4.51
CA LEU A 191 15.44 -7.62 4.28
C LEU A 191 15.14 -8.36 5.59
N ASP A 192 15.94 -8.14 6.63
CA ASP A 192 15.71 -8.71 7.97
C ASP A 192 14.37 -8.26 8.55
N ALA A 193 14.01 -6.98 8.41
CA ALA A 193 12.71 -6.48 8.84
C ALA A 193 11.54 -7.13 8.08
N MET A 194 11.69 -7.40 6.78
CA MET A 194 10.69 -8.14 5.99
C MET A 194 10.51 -9.58 6.49
N TYR A 195 11.58 -10.24 6.91
CA TYR A 195 11.50 -11.58 7.49
C TYR A 195 10.80 -11.61 8.84
N GLN A 196 10.91 -10.57 9.64
CA GLN A 196 10.24 -10.46 10.94
C GLN A 196 8.73 -10.20 10.82
N ASP A 197 8.28 -9.46 9.81
CA ASP A 197 6.85 -9.12 9.60
C ASP A 197 6.02 -10.34 9.13
N LYS A 198 6.64 -11.31 8.49
CA LYS A 198 5.94 -12.46 7.87
C LYS A 198 6.42 -13.78 8.45
N LYS A 199 5.46 -14.72 8.66
CA LYS A 199 5.79 -16.13 8.88
C LYS A 199 6.48 -16.67 7.62
N VAL A 200 7.81 -16.71 7.67
CA VAL A 200 8.63 -17.16 6.56
C VAL A 200 8.59 -18.68 6.47
N GLU A 201 8.07 -19.21 5.39
CA GLU A 201 8.21 -20.63 5.08
C GLU A 201 9.54 -20.86 4.32
N ARG A 202 10.48 -21.56 4.95
CA ARG A 202 11.76 -22.01 4.35
C ARG A 202 12.63 -20.90 3.76
N GLY A 203 12.63 -19.69 4.33
CA GLY A 203 13.50 -18.60 3.86
C GLY A 203 13.04 -17.89 2.59
N ALA A 204 11.83 -18.17 2.11
CA ALA A 204 11.25 -17.51 0.94
C ALA A 204 10.16 -16.51 1.32
N LEU A 205 10.16 -15.36 0.67
CA LEU A 205 9.21 -14.28 0.91
C LEU A 205 8.03 -14.37 -0.08
N THR A 206 6.87 -13.89 0.37
CA THR A 206 5.69 -13.68 -0.47
C THR A 206 5.48 -12.19 -0.67
N PHE A 207 5.38 -11.77 -1.92
CA PHE A 207 5.10 -10.38 -2.31
C PHE A 207 3.78 -10.30 -3.07
N ILE A 208 3.16 -9.14 -3.03
CA ILE A 208 2.19 -8.75 -4.04
C ILE A 208 2.96 -7.92 -5.07
N LEU A 209 3.03 -8.43 -6.29
CA LEU A 209 3.70 -7.83 -7.44
C LEU A 209 2.67 -7.57 -8.55
N ALA A 210 3.08 -6.94 -9.67
CA ALA A 210 2.19 -6.60 -10.75
C ALA A 210 2.74 -7.05 -12.12
N ARG A 211 1.85 -7.47 -13.02
CA ARG A 211 2.15 -7.70 -14.45
C ARG A 211 1.93 -6.45 -15.29
N GLY A 212 1.37 -5.43 -14.69
CA GLY A 212 1.01 -4.12 -15.21
C GLY A 212 0.09 -3.42 -14.21
N ILE A 213 -0.25 -2.16 -14.44
CA ILE A 213 -1.22 -1.44 -13.62
C ILE A 213 -2.58 -2.17 -13.75
N GLY A 214 -3.25 -2.42 -12.62
CA GLY A 214 -4.51 -3.18 -12.59
C GLY A 214 -4.35 -4.70 -12.67
N GLN A 215 -3.12 -5.22 -12.61
CA GLN A 215 -2.84 -6.65 -12.80
C GLN A 215 -1.90 -7.20 -11.71
N SER A 216 -2.25 -6.97 -10.45
CA SER A 216 -1.46 -7.47 -9.33
C SER A 216 -1.68 -8.97 -9.11
N PHE A 217 -0.66 -9.64 -8.59
CA PHE A 217 -0.68 -11.07 -8.30
C PHE A 217 0.16 -11.41 -7.08
N ILE A 218 -0.09 -12.60 -6.51
CA ILE A 218 0.66 -13.12 -5.36
C ILE A 218 1.90 -13.84 -5.88
N ALA A 219 3.08 -13.28 -5.64
CA ALA A 219 4.38 -13.88 -5.96
C ALA A 219 4.91 -14.63 -4.75
N LYS A 220 4.81 -15.96 -4.76
CA LYS A 220 5.35 -16.84 -3.72
C LYS A 220 6.78 -17.29 -4.05
N GLY A 221 7.56 -17.57 -3.02
CA GLY A 221 8.87 -18.18 -3.20
C GLY A 221 9.95 -17.23 -3.72
N VAL A 222 9.81 -15.93 -3.51
CA VAL A 222 10.82 -14.95 -3.92
C VAL A 222 12.05 -15.08 -3.03
N SER A 223 13.22 -15.31 -3.64
CA SER A 223 14.46 -15.51 -2.88
C SER A 223 14.94 -14.21 -2.23
N GLY A 224 15.48 -14.33 -1.00
CA GLY A 224 16.06 -13.19 -0.29
C GLY A 224 17.24 -12.56 -1.05
N GLU A 225 18.00 -13.35 -1.82
CA GLU A 225 19.11 -12.83 -2.64
C GLU A 225 18.62 -11.86 -3.72
N MET A 226 17.52 -12.18 -4.40
CA MET A 226 16.93 -11.30 -5.41
C MET A 226 16.41 -10.01 -4.79
N VAL A 227 15.76 -10.12 -3.61
CA VAL A 227 15.28 -8.95 -2.86
C VAL A 227 16.45 -8.09 -2.41
N LEU A 228 17.51 -8.70 -1.88
CA LEU A 228 18.71 -7.99 -1.43
C LEU A 228 19.40 -7.24 -2.57
N SER A 229 19.55 -7.89 -3.73
CA SER A 229 20.13 -7.28 -4.92
C SER A 229 19.30 -6.06 -5.36
N PHE A 230 17.98 -6.20 -5.45
CA PHE A 230 17.08 -5.11 -5.78
C PHE A 230 17.17 -3.95 -4.77
N LEU A 231 17.21 -4.25 -3.46
CA LEU A 231 17.30 -3.22 -2.41
C LEU A 231 18.62 -2.45 -2.47
N LYS A 232 19.74 -3.11 -2.80
CA LYS A 232 21.03 -2.44 -3.01
C LYS A 232 20.97 -1.47 -4.19
N ASP A 233 20.33 -1.85 -5.28
CA ASP A 233 20.10 -0.98 -6.42
C ASP A 233 19.20 0.21 -6.07
N GLU A 234 18.13 0.00 -5.30
CA GLU A 234 17.20 1.05 -4.88
C GLU A 234 17.84 2.07 -3.92
N LEU A 235 18.73 1.64 -3.04
CA LEU A 235 19.45 2.53 -2.12
C LEU A 235 20.56 3.31 -2.82
N GLY A 236 21.12 2.79 -3.93
CA GLY A 236 22.13 3.45 -4.74
C GLY A 236 21.58 4.54 -5.69
N ARG A 237 20.28 4.59 -5.88
CA ARG A 237 19.56 5.56 -6.75
C ARG A 237 19.02 6.73 -5.94
#